data_723a7f71dfff4bb0ab521844c9a45300
#
_entry.id   723a7f71dfff4bb0ab521844c9a45300
#
_cell.length_a   1.000
_cell.length_b   1.000
_cell.length_c   1.000
_cell.angle_alpha   90.00
_cell.angle_beta   90.00
_cell.angle_gamma   90.00
#
_symmetry.space_group_name_H-M   'P 1'
#
loop_
_entity.id
_entity.type
_entity.pdbx_description
1 polymer ?
#
loop_
_entity_poly.entity_id
_entity_poly.type
_entity_poly.pdbx_seq_one_letter_code
_entity_poly.pdbx_strand_id
1 'polypeptide(L)'
;GVEDAKKHLIAVPLQGTTIPYLSRGLFAASEVMLKPATAGTGVIAGGAVRAVVEAAGIRDILTKSLGSSTSLNTVMATMNGLRSLASFESEAARRGRSVAELVGARQAQRISDEVAAAATYTPPVREEREERGGDRRRGGRGDGGAGGGGGDRGGPGRGGPGRGGPGRGGNRPGGGGGGPRR
;
A
#
# COMPACT_ATOMS: atom_id res chain seq x y z
N GLY A 1 14.58 17.16 2.93
CA GLY A 1 13.67 16.16 2.31
C GLY A 1 13.86 16.07 0.81
N VAL A 2 13.55 17.14 0.03
CA VAL A 2 13.61 17.10 -1.44
C VAL A 2 15.02 16.84 -1.98
N GLU A 3 16.02 17.55 -1.46
CA GLU A 3 17.42 17.36 -1.86
C GLU A 3 17.97 15.96 -1.52
N ASP A 4 17.51 15.39 -0.43
CA ASP A 4 17.86 14.04 -0.03
C ASP A 4 17.14 12.99 -0.90
N ALA A 5 15.87 13.20 -1.20
CA ALA A 5 15.10 12.35 -2.11
C ALA A 5 15.73 12.29 -3.51
N LYS A 6 16.23 13.41 -4.06
CA LYS A 6 16.92 13.45 -5.34
C LYS A 6 18.16 12.56 -5.37
N LYS A 7 18.89 12.44 -4.24
CA LYS A 7 20.08 11.59 -4.15
C LYS A 7 19.76 10.10 -4.10
N HIS A 8 18.54 9.75 -3.68
CA HIS A 8 18.10 8.37 -3.49
C HIS A 8 17.05 7.91 -4.52
N LEU A 9 17.01 8.57 -5.67
CA LEU A 9 16.14 8.14 -6.78
C LEU A 9 16.54 6.76 -7.27
N ILE A 10 15.54 5.96 -7.57
CA ILE A 10 15.71 4.64 -8.19
C ILE A 10 15.01 4.62 -9.54
N ALA A 11 15.62 3.99 -10.51
CA ALA A 11 14.98 3.68 -11.77
C ALA A 11 14.29 2.32 -11.64
N VAL A 12 12.98 2.28 -11.89
CA VAL A 12 12.18 1.06 -11.86
C VAL A 12 11.96 0.59 -13.30
N PRO A 13 12.42 -0.60 -13.69
CA PRO A 13 12.15 -1.13 -15.02
C PRO A 13 10.66 -1.47 -15.12
N LEU A 14 9.97 -0.87 -16.08
CA LEU A 14 8.58 -1.13 -16.38
C LEU A 14 8.45 -1.99 -17.64
N GLN A 15 7.43 -2.82 -17.67
CA GLN A 15 6.99 -3.59 -18.82
C GLN A 15 5.61 -3.10 -19.23
N GLY A 16 5.54 -2.19 -20.21
CA GLY A 16 4.28 -1.52 -20.51
C GLY A 16 3.74 -0.75 -19.30
N THR A 17 2.63 -1.19 -18.74
CA THR A 17 1.96 -0.55 -17.59
C THR A 17 2.26 -1.23 -16.26
N THR A 18 3.04 -2.33 -16.25
CA THR A 18 3.30 -3.18 -15.08
C THR A 18 4.79 -3.44 -14.88
N ILE A 19 5.11 -4.30 -13.91
CA ILE A 19 6.48 -4.76 -13.63
C ILE A 19 6.82 -6.02 -14.46
N PRO A 20 8.10 -6.28 -14.75
CA PRO A 20 8.49 -7.39 -15.61
C PRO A 20 8.21 -8.78 -15.05
N TYR A 21 8.37 -8.98 -13.76
CA TYR A 21 8.14 -10.26 -13.09
C TYR A 21 7.80 -10.09 -11.62
N LEU A 22 7.39 -11.19 -10.98
CA LEU A 22 7.10 -11.22 -9.55
C LEU A 22 8.37 -10.92 -8.75
N SER A 23 8.26 -9.95 -7.86
CA SER A 23 9.32 -9.57 -6.92
C SER A 23 8.80 -9.61 -5.48
N ARG A 24 9.71 -9.83 -4.55
CA ARG A 24 9.45 -9.74 -3.11
C ARG A 24 10.46 -8.80 -2.48
N GLY A 25 9.95 -7.80 -1.82
CA GLY A 25 10.75 -6.88 -1.04
C GLY A 25 10.65 -7.18 0.43
N LEU A 26 11.77 -7.18 1.12
CA LEU A 26 11.88 -7.43 2.54
C LEU A 26 12.49 -6.23 3.22
N PHE A 27 11.95 -5.83 4.35
CA PHE A 27 12.54 -4.85 5.25
C PHE A 27 12.08 -5.10 6.69
N ALA A 28 13.03 -5.35 7.57
CA ALA A 28 12.76 -5.80 8.94
C ALA A 28 11.79 -6.99 8.96
N ALA A 29 10.69 -6.89 9.70
CA ALA A 29 9.66 -7.92 9.76
C ALA A 29 8.53 -7.75 8.73
N SER A 30 8.65 -6.81 7.79
CA SER A 30 7.68 -6.58 6.72
C SER A 30 8.16 -7.21 5.42
N GLU A 31 7.26 -7.88 4.73
CA GLU A 31 7.45 -8.42 3.39
C GLU A 31 6.36 -7.89 2.47
N VAL A 32 6.70 -7.50 1.26
CA VAL A 32 5.75 -7.08 0.24
C VAL A 32 5.98 -7.89 -1.02
N MET A 33 4.95 -8.59 -1.46
CA MET A 33 4.94 -9.29 -2.73
C MET A 33 4.36 -8.36 -3.81
N LEU A 34 5.09 -8.21 -4.90
CA LEU A 34 4.73 -7.44 -6.09
C LEU A 34 4.56 -8.41 -7.26
N LYS A 35 3.39 -8.48 -7.83
CA LYS A 35 3.06 -9.38 -8.95
C LYS A 35 2.58 -8.57 -10.15
N PRO A 36 3.12 -8.81 -11.35
CA PRO A 36 2.63 -8.14 -12.56
C PRO A 36 1.16 -8.48 -12.81
N ALA A 37 0.44 -7.55 -13.38
CA ALA A 37 -0.96 -7.69 -13.75
C ALA A 37 -1.18 -7.28 -15.20
N THR A 38 -2.25 -7.78 -15.80
CA THR A 38 -2.66 -7.40 -17.16
C THR A 38 -3.12 -5.95 -17.21
N ALA A 39 -2.94 -5.31 -18.34
CA ALA A 39 -3.42 -3.95 -18.59
C ALA A 39 -4.91 -3.83 -18.28
N GLY A 40 -5.29 -2.76 -17.57
CA GLY A 40 -6.66 -2.52 -17.13
C GLY A 40 -7.03 -3.13 -15.76
N THR A 41 -6.14 -3.89 -15.12
CA THR A 41 -6.38 -4.41 -13.75
C THR A 41 -6.37 -3.29 -12.71
N GLY A 42 -5.56 -2.24 -12.94
CA GLY A 42 -5.35 -1.17 -11.98
C GLY A 42 -4.40 -1.55 -10.84
N VAL A 43 -4.21 -0.62 -9.91
CA VAL A 43 -3.35 -0.82 -8.74
C VAL A 43 -4.13 -1.47 -7.61
N ILE A 44 -3.87 -2.75 -7.34
CA ILE A 44 -4.43 -3.49 -6.21
C ILE A 44 -3.35 -3.60 -5.13
N ALA A 45 -3.36 -2.64 -4.20
CA ALA A 45 -2.33 -2.48 -3.19
C ALA A 45 -2.88 -1.86 -1.90
N GLY A 46 -2.23 -2.18 -0.78
CA GLY A 46 -2.45 -1.45 0.48
C GLY A 46 -1.98 0.00 0.38
N GLY A 47 -2.53 0.90 1.21
CA GLY A 47 -2.32 2.35 1.08
C GLY A 47 -0.85 2.76 0.99
N ALA A 48 0.01 2.22 1.85
CA ALA A 48 1.45 2.52 1.85
C ALA A 48 2.16 2.03 0.57
N VAL A 49 1.83 0.83 0.09
CA VAL A 49 2.37 0.25 -1.15
C VAL A 49 1.85 1.01 -2.35
N ARG A 50 0.55 1.33 -2.36
CA ARG A 50 -0.10 2.07 -3.46
C ARG A 50 0.60 3.39 -3.75
N ALA A 51 0.87 4.19 -2.71
CA ALA A 51 1.55 5.48 -2.88
C ALA A 51 2.91 5.34 -3.58
N VAL A 52 3.68 4.29 -3.24
CA VAL A 52 4.99 4.03 -3.85
C VAL A 52 4.86 3.59 -5.30
N VAL A 53 3.98 2.62 -5.60
CA VAL A 53 3.85 2.09 -6.96
C VAL A 53 3.22 3.10 -7.92
N GLU A 54 2.28 3.93 -7.46
CA GLU A 54 1.73 5.04 -8.25
C GLU A 54 2.79 6.11 -8.53
N ALA A 55 3.63 6.45 -7.55
CA ALA A 55 4.76 7.37 -7.73
C ALA A 55 5.81 6.81 -8.72
N ALA A 56 5.99 5.47 -8.77
CA ALA A 56 6.85 4.80 -9.74
C ALA A 56 6.24 4.74 -11.16
N GLY A 57 4.99 5.19 -11.35
CA GLY A 57 4.31 5.17 -12.64
C GLY A 57 3.68 3.83 -13.02
N ILE A 58 3.62 2.89 -12.09
CA ILE A 58 2.99 1.58 -12.30
C ILE A 58 1.47 1.74 -12.25
N ARG A 59 0.78 1.19 -13.25
CA ARG A 59 -0.68 1.30 -13.39
C ARG A 59 -1.42 0.01 -13.10
N ASP A 60 -0.78 -1.12 -13.39
CA ASP A 60 -1.38 -2.43 -13.28
C ASP A 60 -0.47 -3.33 -12.45
N ILE A 61 -0.89 -3.62 -11.21
CA ILE A 61 -0.11 -4.43 -10.29
C ILE A 61 -0.99 -5.07 -9.22
N LEU A 62 -0.66 -6.29 -8.85
CA LEU A 62 -1.23 -6.99 -7.71
C LEU A 62 -0.19 -7.05 -6.60
N THR A 63 -0.54 -6.62 -5.41
CA THR A 63 0.38 -6.62 -4.28
C THR A 63 -0.22 -7.27 -3.05
N LYS A 64 0.64 -7.84 -2.21
CA LYS A 64 0.26 -8.36 -0.91
C LYS A 64 1.32 -8.03 0.12
N SER A 65 0.93 -7.31 1.16
CA SER A 65 1.77 -7.11 2.34
C SER A 65 1.65 -8.30 3.27
N LEU A 66 2.77 -8.84 3.68
CA LEU A 66 2.95 -9.98 4.55
C LEU A 66 3.79 -9.56 5.77
N GLY A 67 3.66 -10.31 6.88
CA GLY A 67 4.38 -9.96 8.11
C GLY A 67 3.88 -8.68 8.78
N SER A 68 4.79 -7.83 9.22
CA SER A 68 4.45 -6.59 9.94
C SER A 68 3.76 -5.57 9.02
N SER A 69 2.71 -4.92 9.53
CA SER A 69 1.93 -3.91 8.82
C SER A 69 2.38 -2.47 9.09
N THR A 70 3.54 -2.26 9.72
CA THR A 70 4.08 -0.93 9.97
C THR A 70 4.31 -0.19 8.67
N SER A 71 3.67 0.96 8.48
CA SER A 71 3.64 1.70 7.21
C SER A 71 5.04 2.02 6.68
N LEU A 72 5.95 2.49 7.53
CA LEU A 72 7.32 2.79 7.15
C LEU A 72 8.07 1.55 6.64
N ASN A 73 7.98 0.45 7.38
CA ASN A 73 8.63 -0.79 6.98
C ASN A 73 8.06 -1.34 5.67
N THR A 74 6.73 -1.22 5.49
CA THR A 74 6.05 -1.62 4.26
C THR A 74 6.53 -0.79 3.05
N VAL A 75 6.69 0.54 3.21
CA VAL A 75 7.26 1.41 2.17
C VAL A 75 8.68 0.99 1.83
N MET A 76 9.54 0.78 2.83
CA MET A 76 10.93 0.36 2.62
C MET A 76 11.03 -1.02 1.97
N ALA A 77 10.18 -1.97 2.38
CA ALA A 77 10.08 -3.27 1.74
C ALA A 77 9.65 -3.13 0.27
N THR A 78 8.67 -2.28 -0.04
CA THR A 78 8.25 -2.02 -1.43
C THR A 78 9.40 -1.44 -2.25
N MET A 79 10.13 -0.46 -1.73
CA MET A 79 11.29 0.13 -2.38
C MET A 79 12.38 -0.93 -2.66
N ASN A 80 12.64 -1.82 -1.71
CA ASN A 80 13.60 -2.92 -1.89
C ASN A 80 13.13 -3.91 -2.98
N GLY A 81 11.84 -4.23 -3.01
CA GLY A 81 11.24 -5.07 -4.05
C GLY A 81 11.38 -4.43 -5.44
N LEU A 82 11.14 -3.14 -5.58
CA LEU A 82 11.30 -2.41 -6.84
C LEU A 82 12.76 -2.30 -7.27
N ARG A 83 13.69 -2.11 -6.34
CA ARG A 83 15.15 -2.08 -6.62
C ARG A 83 15.67 -3.41 -7.12
N SER A 84 15.09 -4.52 -6.71
CA SER A 84 15.53 -5.86 -7.13
C SER A 84 15.09 -6.22 -8.54
N LEU A 85 14.22 -5.41 -9.17
CA LEU A 85 13.79 -5.64 -10.53
C LEU A 85 14.90 -5.28 -11.53
N ALA A 86 15.05 -6.13 -12.52
CA ALA A 86 15.89 -5.88 -13.69
C ALA A 86 15.03 -5.92 -14.96
N SER A 87 15.37 -5.13 -15.97
CA SER A 87 14.69 -5.24 -17.26
C SER A 87 15.10 -6.54 -17.97
N PHE A 88 14.20 -7.12 -18.74
CA PHE A 88 14.50 -8.31 -19.53
C PHE A 88 15.66 -8.07 -20.50
N GLU A 89 15.79 -6.87 -21.03
CA GLU A 89 16.85 -6.47 -21.94
C GLU A 89 18.23 -6.48 -21.24
N SER A 90 18.31 -5.87 -20.05
CA SER A 90 19.54 -5.85 -19.27
C SER A 90 19.97 -7.25 -18.83
N GLU A 91 19.02 -8.10 -18.49
CA GLU A 91 19.27 -9.48 -18.09
C GLU A 91 19.68 -10.34 -19.30
N ALA A 92 19.08 -10.12 -20.45
CA ALA A 92 19.45 -10.75 -21.71
C ALA A 92 20.89 -10.40 -22.12
N ALA A 93 21.22 -9.11 -22.07
CA ALA A 93 22.56 -8.63 -22.35
C ALA A 93 23.61 -9.22 -21.40
N ARG A 94 23.31 -9.30 -20.11
CA ARG A 94 24.18 -9.88 -19.09
C ARG A 94 24.46 -11.38 -19.31
N ARG A 95 23.45 -12.11 -19.80
CA ARG A 95 23.53 -13.55 -20.06
C ARG A 95 24.00 -13.89 -21.48
N GLY A 96 24.18 -12.89 -22.35
CA GLY A 96 24.53 -13.07 -23.75
C GLY A 96 23.47 -13.84 -24.55
N ARG A 97 22.17 -13.68 -24.17
CA ARG A 97 21.05 -14.35 -24.82
C ARG A 97 20.03 -13.31 -25.30
N SER A 98 19.18 -13.71 -26.26
CA SER A 98 18.07 -12.88 -26.68
C SER A 98 16.94 -12.87 -25.63
N VAL A 99 16.12 -11.80 -25.60
CA VAL A 99 14.95 -11.72 -24.73
C VAL A 99 13.98 -12.88 -25.02
N ALA A 100 13.84 -13.26 -26.30
CA ALA A 100 12.98 -14.36 -26.72
C ALA A 100 13.41 -15.72 -26.15
N GLU A 101 14.71 -15.93 -25.98
CA GLU A 101 15.24 -17.15 -25.35
C GLU A 101 15.05 -17.18 -23.82
N LEU A 102 15.05 -16.01 -23.18
CA LEU A 102 14.86 -15.91 -21.74
C LEU A 102 13.42 -16.14 -21.30
N VAL A 103 12.49 -15.52 -22.00
CA VAL A 103 11.07 -15.52 -21.61
C VAL A 103 10.18 -16.37 -22.53
N GLY A 104 10.73 -16.89 -23.60
CA GLY A 104 10.00 -17.61 -24.65
C GLY A 104 9.38 -16.67 -25.69
N ALA A 105 9.32 -17.15 -26.94
CA ALA A 105 8.94 -16.33 -28.09
C ALA A 105 7.56 -15.67 -27.95
N ARG A 106 6.56 -16.37 -27.40
CA ARG A 106 5.20 -15.83 -27.19
C ARG A 106 5.18 -14.71 -26.14
N GLN A 107 5.97 -14.83 -25.10
CA GLN A 107 6.06 -13.82 -24.08
C GLN A 107 6.83 -12.60 -24.59
N ALA A 108 7.91 -12.81 -25.32
CA ALA A 108 8.69 -11.74 -25.96
C ALA A 108 7.83 -10.91 -26.91
N GLN A 109 6.95 -11.55 -27.70
CA GLN A 109 6.01 -10.86 -28.58
C GLN A 109 5.02 -9.98 -27.79
N ARG A 110 4.44 -10.52 -26.72
CA ARG A 110 3.56 -9.73 -25.83
C ARG A 110 4.28 -8.54 -25.21
N ILE A 111 5.52 -8.72 -24.81
CA ILE A 111 6.38 -7.68 -24.26
C ILE A 111 6.57 -6.56 -25.29
N SER A 112 6.90 -6.90 -26.53
CA SER A 112 7.06 -5.89 -27.59
C SER A 112 5.76 -5.17 -27.91
N ASP A 113 4.65 -5.86 -27.93
CA ASP A 113 3.32 -5.28 -28.18
C ASP A 113 2.88 -4.33 -27.04
N GLU A 114 3.15 -4.72 -25.79
CA GLU A 114 2.85 -3.90 -24.59
C GLU A 114 3.74 -2.64 -24.55
N VAL A 115 5.01 -2.77 -24.88
CA VAL A 115 5.93 -1.62 -24.96
C VAL A 115 5.50 -0.66 -26.07
N ALA A 116 5.11 -1.17 -27.23
CA ALA A 116 4.58 -0.37 -28.33
C ALA A 116 3.27 0.35 -27.94
N ALA A 117 2.35 -0.36 -27.27
CA ALA A 117 1.10 0.23 -26.77
C ALA A 117 1.35 1.30 -25.70
N ALA A 118 2.32 1.08 -24.80
CA ALA A 118 2.69 2.05 -23.78
C ALA A 118 3.33 3.31 -24.36
N ALA A 119 4.10 3.19 -25.45
CA ALA A 119 4.71 4.32 -26.15
C ALA A 119 3.67 5.27 -26.81
N THR A 120 2.52 4.74 -27.21
CA THR A 120 1.41 5.53 -27.80
C THR A 120 0.45 6.11 -26.75
N TYR A 121 0.64 5.76 -25.48
CA TYR A 121 -0.23 6.21 -24.42
C TYR A 121 0.11 7.65 -24.00
N THR A 122 -0.82 8.57 -24.27
CA THR A 122 -0.82 9.91 -23.69
C THR A 122 -1.62 9.87 -22.37
N PRO A 123 -0.99 10.13 -21.21
CA PRO A 123 -1.74 10.16 -19.96
C PRO A 123 -2.80 11.27 -20.05
N PRO A 124 -4.02 11.04 -19.55
CA PRO A 124 -5.00 12.10 -19.42
C PRO A 124 -4.39 13.20 -18.56
N VAL A 125 -4.35 14.41 -19.09
CA VAL A 125 -3.96 15.60 -18.34
C VAL A 125 -4.87 15.64 -17.11
N ARG A 126 -4.29 15.51 -15.92
CA ARG A 126 -5.02 15.85 -14.71
C ARG A 126 -5.34 17.32 -14.82
N GLU A 127 -6.57 17.66 -15.15
CA GLU A 127 -7.07 18.99 -14.89
C GLU A 127 -6.84 19.22 -13.40
N GLU A 128 -5.90 20.10 -13.08
CA GLU A 128 -5.76 20.62 -11.72
C GLU A 128 -7.15 21.17 -11.39
N ARG A 129 -7.87 20.49 -10.52
CA ARG A 129 -9.06 21.07 -9.91
C ARG A 129 -8.56 22.34 -9.28
N GLU A 130 -8.81 23.45 -9.94
CA GLU A 130 -8.72 24.76 -9.33
C GLU A 130 -9.47 24.61 -8.00
N GLU A 131 -8.71 24.64 -6.92
CA GLU A 131 -9.27 24.84 -5.60
C GLU A 131 -10.03 26.16 -5.69
N ARG A 132 -11.30 26.09 -6.00
CA ARG A 132 -12.21 27.19 -5.72
C ARG A 132 -12.16 27.40 -4.23
N GLY A 133 -11.20 28.20 -3.82
CA GLY A 133 -11.10 28.78 -2.50
C GLY A 133 -12.42 29.47 -2.22
N GLY A 134 -13.32 28.73 -1.59
CA GLY A 134 -14.53 29.29 -1.02
C GLY A 134 -14.11 30.27 0.08
N ASP A 135 -14.05 31.53 -0.30
CA ASP A 135 -13.99 32.70 0.56
C ASP A 135 -15.16 32.57 1.59
N ARG A 136 -14.89 31.88 2.67
CA ARG A 136 -15.74 31.94 3.85
C ARG A 136 -15.46 33.24 4.54
N ARG A 137 -16.05 34.30 3.98
CA ARG A 137 -16.23 35.59 4.65
C ARG A 137 -16.74 35.34 6.06
N ARG A 138 -15.87 35.60 7.01
CA ARG A 138 -16.21 35.85 8.39
C ARG A 138 -17.18 37.05 8.40
N GLY A 139 -18.48 36.80 8.36
CA GLY A 139 -19.54 37.71 8.70
C GLY A 139 -19.69 37.74 10.19
N GLY A 140 -19.35 38.80 10.84
CA GLY A 140 -20.18 39.73 11.48
C GLY A 140 -20.32 39.44 13.00
N ARG A 141 -19.48 40.10 13.77
CA ARG A 141 -19.83 40.48 15.15
C ARG A 141 -21.19 41.15 15.17
N GLY A 142 -22.15 40.55 15.88
CA GLY A 142 -23.37 41.18 16.35
C GLY A 142 -23.33 41.24 17.86
N ASP A 143 -23.03 42.43 18.34
CA ASP A 143 -23.14 42.87 19.73
C ASP A 143 -24.62 43.08 20.06
N GLY A 144 -24.98 42.76 21.29
CA GLY A 144 -26.26 43.29 21.81
C GLY A 144 -27.10 42.35 22.62
N GLY A 145 -27.17 42.56 23.91
CA GLY A 145 -28.46 42.49 24.60
C GLY A 145 -28.56 41.57 25.81
N ALA A 146 -28.42 42.19 26.91
CA ALA A 146 -28.77 41.84 28.30
C ALA A 146 -30.15 41.21 28.54
N GLY A 147 -30.25 40.46 29.63
CA GLY A 147 -31.53 40.15 30.34
C GLY A 147 -31.55 38.68 30.80
N GLY A 148 -31.27 38.32 32.03
CA GLY A 148 -32.07 38.43 33.18
C GLY A 148 -32.85 37.15 33.51
N GLY A 149 -32.63 36.57 34.72
CA GLY A 149 -33.56 35.66 35.38
C GLY A 149 -33.18 34.17 35.41
N GLY A 150 -32.59 33.62 36.47
CA GLY A 150 -33.28 33.16 37.66
C GLY A 150 -33.97 31.79 37.48
N GLY A 151 -33.48 30.76 38.20
CA GLY A 151 -34.20 29.51 38.23
C GLY A 151 -33.39 28.32 38.72
N ASP A 152 -33.10 28.40 40.00
CA ASP A 152 -32.73 27.29 40.87
C ASP A 152 -33.71 26.10 40.75
N ARG A 153 -33.22 24.89 40.66
CA ARG A 153 -33.82 23.69 41.24
C ARG A 153 -32.93 22.48 41.00
N GLY A 154 -32.40 22.10 42.12
CA GLY A 154 -31.80 20.85 42.41
C GLY A 154 -32.70 19.64 42.27
N GLY A 155 -32.10 18.52 42.12
CA GLY A 155 -32.71 17.22 42.23
C GLY A 155 -31.63 16.11 42.17
N PRO A 156 -31.72 15.17 43.09
CA PRO A 156 -30.57 14.35 43.48
C PRO A 156 -30.46 13.02 42.72
N GLY A 157 -29.27 12.44 42.89
CA GLY A 157 -28.77 11.22 42.35
C GLY A 157 -29.64 9.97 42.47
N ARG A 158 -29.31 9.00 41.64
CA ARG A 158 -29.51 7.58 41.94
C ARG A 158 -28.34 6.80 41.32
N GLY A 159 -27.56 6.26 42.24
CA GLY A 159 -26.64 5.18 41.99
C GLY A 159 -27.40 3.90 41.64
N GLY A 160 -26.85 3.12 40.80
CA GLY A 160 -27.26 1.75 40.49
C GLY A 160 -26.07 0.82 40.53
N PRO A 161 -26.18 -0.35 41.12
CA PRO A 161 -25.05 -1.16 41.55
C PRO A 161 -24.49 -2.08 40.47
N GLY A 162 -23.22 -2.37 40.63
CA GLY A 162 -22.49 -3.36 39.85
C GLY A 162 -23.08 -4.77 39.96
N ARG A 163 -22.95 -5.51 38.89
CA ARG A 163 -23.05 -6.97 38.90
C ARG A 163 -21.76 -7.55 38.38
N GLY A 164 -21.00 -8.04 39.34
CA GLY A 164 -19.97 -9.03 39.10
C GLY A 164 -20.61 -10.35 38.65
N GLY A 165 -20.01 -10.98 37.67
CA GLY A 165 -20.30 -12.34 37.27
C GLY A 165 -19.03 -13.21 37.42
N PRO A 166 -19.16 -14.43 37.89
CA PRO A 166 -18.03 -15.20 38.45
C PRO A 166 -17.26 -15.98 37.39
N GLY A 167 -15.97 -16.18 37.69
CA GLY A 167 -15.08 -17.09 36.97
C GLY A 167 -15.52 -18.55 37.07
N ARG A 168 -15.22 -19.29 36.04
CA ARG A 168 -15.01 -20.75 36.02
C ARG A 168 -13.71 -20.94 35.24
N GLY A 169 -12.67 -21.38 35.75
CA GLY A 169 -12.31 -22.43 36.70
C GLY A 169 -12.40 -23.84 36.10
N GLY A 170 -11.23 -24.36 35.78
CA GLY A 170 -10.99 -25.77 35.80
C GLY A 170 -11.17 -26.50 34.44
N ASN A 171 -10.18 -27.12 33.86
CA ASN A 171 -9.73 -28.44 34.28
C ASN A 171 -8.69 -28.97 33.25
N ARG A 172 -7.51 -29.28 33.68
CA ARG A 172 -6.65 -30.30 33.07
C ARG A 172 -7.05 -31.67 33.64
N PRO A 173 -6.97 -32.74 32.92
CA PRO A 173 -5.95 -33.73 33.08
C PRO A 173 -5.38 -34.17 31.71
N GLY A 174 -4.13 -34.53 31.52
CA GLY A 174 -3.28 -35.43 32.29
C GLY A 174 -3.38 -36.85 31.73
N GLY A 175 -2.30 -37.35 31.14
CA GLY A 175 -2.11 -38.74 30.73
C GLY A 175 -1.59 -38.79 29.27
N GLY A 176 -0.43 -39.29 28.92
CA GLY A 176 0.39 -40.29 29.55
C GLY A 176 0.59 -41.44 28.58
N GLY A 177 1.83 -41.83 28.32
CA GLY A 177 2.19 -43.10 27.74
C GLY A 177 2.47 -43.01 26.20
N GLY A 178 3.59 -43.33 25.68
CA GLY A 178 4.58 -44.27 26.02
C GLY A 178 5.04 -45.03 24.82
N GLY A 179 6.32 -44.92 24.48
CA GLY A 179 7.15 -46.01 24.11
C GLY A 179 7.15 -46.55 22.65
N PRO A 180 8.12 -47.34 22.34
CA PRO A 180 9.08 -47.06 21.28
C PRO A 180 9.14 -48.18 20.23
N ARG A 181 10.16 -48.07 19.31
CA ARG A 181 10.69 -49.10 18.37
C ARG A 181 9.90 -49.27 17.05
N ARG A 182 10.52 -49.14 15.97
CA ARG A 182 11.76 -49.65 15.35
C ARG A 182 12.17 -48.72 14.21
#